data_da14ff7eee31b5594797607e6b069225
#
_entry.id   da14ff7eee31b5594797607e6b069225
#
_cell.length_a   1.000
_cell.length_b   1.000
_cell.length_c   1.000
_cell.angle_alpha   90.00
_cell.angle_beta   90.00
_cell.angle_gamma   90.00
#
_symmetry.space_group_name_H-M   'P 1'
#
loop_
_entity.id
_entity.type
_entity.pdbx_description
1 polymer ?
#
loop_
_entity_poly.entity_id
_entity_poly.type
_entity_poly.pdbx_seq_one_letter_code
_entity_poly.pdbx_strand_id
1 'polypeptide(L)'
;RSSHYTIAMEEIEACIADPNTIEAEIEVRELARIIESFLDTLTVENRVIFMRRYWFSDSCKDIAGFVGLSEKNVSVRLTRIRQKMKDYLIEREVFV
;
A
#
# COMPACT_ATOMS: atom_id res chain seq x y z
N ARG A 1 1.99 18.57 2.93
CA ARG A 1 2.69 17.44 2.36
C ARG A 1 3.05 16.36 3.38
N SER A 2 3.59 16.80 4.50
CA SER A 2 3.92 15.84 5.54
C SER A 2 2.68 15.16 6.09
N SER A 3 1.52 15.84 6.08
CA SER A 3 0.29 15.21 6.56
C SER A 3 -0.13 14.06 5.63
N HIS A 4 0.05 14.21 4.32
CA HIS A 4 -0.26 13.14 3.40
C HIS A 4 0.70 11.98 3.57
N TYR A 5 1.97 12.27 3.81
CA TYR A 5 2.96 11.24 4.07
C TYR A 5 2.58 10.44 5.31
N THR A 6 2.20 11.15 6.38
CA THR A 6 1.83 10.50 7.63
C THR A 6 0.61 9.59 7.45
N ILE A 7 -0.41 10.11 6.75
CA ILE A 7 -1.63 9.33 6.51
C ILE A 7 -1.30 8.09 5.68
N ALA A 8 -0.47 8.25 4.64
CA ALA A 8 -0.11 7.13 3.78
C ALA A 8 0.67 6.07 4.57
N MET A 9 1.58 6.50 5.43
CA MET A 9 2.33 5.55 6.24
C MET A 9 1.43 4.82 7.21
N GLU A 10 0.45 5.51 7.79
CA GLU A 10 -0.48 4.86 8.69
C GLU A 10 -1.31 3.81 7.96
N GLU A 11 -1.69 4.10 6.72
CA GLU A 11 -2.44 3.13 5.93
C GLU A 11 -1.62 1.89 5.63
N ILE A 12 -0.34 2.07 5.33
CA ILE A 12 0.55 0.94 5.09
C ILE A 12 0.74 0.12 6.36
N GLU A 13 0.95 0.80 7.47
CA GLU A 13 1.15 0.11 8.75
C GLU A 13 -0.08 -0.68 9.16
N ALA A 14 -1.27 -0.19 8.80
CA ALA A 14 -2.50 -0.92 9.11
C ALA A 14 -2.62 -2.23 8.36
N CYS A 15 -1.88 -2.39 7.27
CA CYS A 15 -1.87 -3.65 6.51
C CYS A 15 -0.98 -4.69 7.17
N ILE A 16 -0.13 -4.26 8.09
CA ILE A 16 0.78 -5.12 8.81
C ILE A 16 0.08 -5.51 10.11
N ALA A 17 0.07 -6.78 10.41
CA ALA A 17 -0.49 -7.22 11.69
C ALA A 17 0.29 -6.53 12.79
N ASP A 18 -0.13 -6.62 13.99
CA ASP A 18 0.45 -5.94 15.13
C ASP A 18 1.95 -5.65 14.94
N PRO A 19 2.36 -4.37 14.89
CA PRO A 19 3.79 -4.05 14.73
C PRO A 19 4.67 -4.67 15.81
N ASN A 20 4.10 -4.95 16.97
CA ASN A 20 4.87 -5.57 18.05
C ASN A 20 5.15 -7.05 17.79
N THR A 21 4.42 -7.66 16.87
CA THR A 21 4.67 -9.05 16.50
C THR A 21 5.52 -9.16 15.24
N ILE A 22 5.84 -8.03 14.63
CA ILE A 22 6.78 -8.04 13.51
C ILE A 22 8.14 -8.24 14.13
N GLU A 23 8.61 -9.45 14.03
CA GLU A 23 9.86 -9.77 14.63
C GLU A 23 10.99 -9.04 13.92
N ALA A 24 12.01 -8.76 14.68
CA ALA A 24 13.19 -8.13 14.13
C ALA A 24 13.83 -8.99 13.04
N GLU A 25 13.40 -10.22 12.91
CA GLU A 25 13.95 -11.11 11.90
C GLU A 25 13.57 -10.72 10.49
N ILE A 26 12.46 -10.00 10.32
CA ILE A 26 12.07 -9.62 8.97
C ILE A 26 12.84 -8.37 8.58
N GLU A 27 13.80 -8.56 7.72
CA GLU A 27 14.60 -7.45 7.28
C GLU A 27 13.81 -6.54 6.36
N VAL A 28 14.11 -5.24 6.45
CA VAL A 28 13.45 -4.25 5.61
C VAL A 28 13.60 -4.61 4.13
N ARG A 29 14.77 -5.13 3.76
CA ARG A 29 15.03 -5.51 2.37
C ARG A 29 14.11 -6.63 1.91
N GLU A 30 13.88 -7.60 2.77
CA GLU A 30 13.00 -8.71 2.41
C GLU A 30 11.55 -8.25 2.30
N LEU A 31 11.12 -7.39 3.21
CA LEU A 31 9.78 -6.83 3.14
C LEU A 31 9.60 -6.04 1.85
N ALA A 32 10.61 -5.26 1.46
CA ALA A 32 10.54 -4.50 0.23
C ALA A 32 10.38 -5.41 -0.98
N ARG A 33 11.10 -6.54 -0.99
CA ARG A 33 10.98 -7.49 -2.09
C ARG A 33 9.60 -8.10 -2.17
N ILE A 34 9.02 -8.41 -1.02
CA ILE A 34 7.68 -8.99 -0.97
C ILE A 34 6.66 -7.98 -1.49
N ILE A 35 6.80 -6.72 -1.10
CA ILE A 35 5.89 -5.68 -1.57
C ILE A 35 6.04 -5.49 -3.08
N GLU A 36 7.28 -5.52 -3.59
CA GLU A 36 7.50 -5.42 -5.03
C GLU A 36 6.83 -6.57 -5.77
N SER A 37 6.94 -7.78 -5.23
CA SER A 37 6.26 -8.93 -5.82
C SER A 37 4.75 -8.73 -5.83
N PHE A 38 4.22 -8.18 -4.76
CA PHE A 38 2.80 -7.90 -4.70
C PHE A 38 2.39 -6.89 -5.79
N LEU A 39 3.19 -5.85 -5.97
CA LEU A 39 2.86 -4.83 -6.98
C LEU A 39 2.80 -5.43 -8.37
N ASP A 40 3.60 -6.45 -8.63
CA ASP A 40 3.58 -7.12 -9.93
C ASP A 40 2.27 -7.87 -10.18
N THR A 41 1.49 -8.15 -9.14
CA THR A 41 0.20 -8.80 -9.30
C THR A 41 -0.91 -7.84 -9.65
N LEU A 42 -0.66 -6.54 -9.58
CA LEU A 42 -1.67 -5.52 -9.82
C LEU A 42 -1.71 -5.14 -11.29
N THR A 43 -2.87 -4.63 -11.72
CA THR A 43 -2.94 -4.00 -13.04
C THR A 43 -2.04 -2.77 -13.05
N VAL A 44 -1.68 -2.32 -14.25
CA VAL A 44 -0.83 -1.14 -14.37
C VAL A 44 -1.49 0.06 -13.69
N GLU A 45 -2.79 0.24 -13.89
CA GLU A 45 -3.50 1.38 -13.30
C GLU A 45 -3.49 1.32 -11.78
N ASN A 46 -3.76 0.16 -11.21
CA ASN A 46 -3.76 0.01 -9.76
C ASN A 46 -2.36 0.19 -9.19
N ARG A 47 -1.34 -0.28 -9.91
CA ARG A 47 0.04 -0.08 -9.47
C ARG A 47 0.38 1.41 -9.45
N VAL A 48 -0.03 2.16 -10.46
CA VAL A 48 0.20 3.60 -10.50
C VAL A 48 -0.49 4.28 -9.31
N ILE A 49 -1.74 3.90 -9.04
CA ILE A 49 -2.49 4.47 -7.92
C ILE A 49 -1.77 4.19 -6.61
N PHE A 50 -1.31 2.96 -6.42
CA PHE A 50 -0.59 2.59 -5.21
C PHE A 50 0.70 3.38 -5.07
N MET A 51 1.50 3.45 -6.15
CA MET A 51 2.78 4.14 -6.09
C MET A 51 2.59 5.62 -5.84
N ARG A 52 1.59 6.23 -6.45
CA ARG A 52 1.32 7.65 -6.24
C ARG A 52 0.95 7.92 -4.78
N ARG A 53 0.17 7.02 -4.20
CA ARG A 53 -0.28 7.20 -2.82
C ARG A 53 0.87 7.03 -1.83
N TYR A 54 1.63 5.96 -1.98
CA TYR A 54 2.56 5.56 -0.93
C TYR A 54 4.00 5.93 -1.21
N TRP A 55 4.36 6.14 -2.46
CA TRP A 55 5.71 6.57 -2.79
C TRP A 55 5.79 8.08 -2.93
N PHE A 56 4.80 8.68 -3.57
CA PHE A 56 4.80 10.13 -3.81
C PHE A 56 3.96 10.90 -2.80
N SER A 57 3.25 10.21 -1.92
CA SER A 57 2.42 10.82 -0.90
C SER A 57 1.31 11.71 -1.47
N ASP A 58 0.79 11.34 -2.63
CA ASP A 58 -0.30 12.08 -3.25
C ASP A 58 -1.61 11.84 -2.51
N SER A 59 -2.46 12.84 -2.50
CA SER A 59 -3.82 12.68 -1.97
C SER A 59 -4.67 11.91 -2.98
N CYS A 60 -5.79 11.36 -2.51
CA CYS A 60 -6.70 10.68 -3.40
C CYS A 60 -7.22 11.62 -4.48
N LYS A 61 -7.41 12.89 -4.13
CA LYS A 61 -7.88 13.89 -5.09
C LYS A 61 -6.84 14.09 -6.20
N ASP A 62 -5.57 14.18 -5.83
CA ASP A 62 -4.51 14.38 -6.82
C ASP A 62 -4.36 13.15 -7.71
N ILE A 63 -4.47 11.96 -7.12
CA ILE A 63 -4.40 10.73 -7.89
C ILE A 63 -5.56 10.67 -8.88
N ALA A 64 -6.76 11.02 -8.40
CA ALA A 64 -7.95 11.01 -9.25
C ALA A 64 -7.75 11.88 -10.48
N GLY A 65 -7.20 13.09 -10.27
CA GLY A 65 -6.92 13.98 -11.40
C GLY A 65 -5.89 13.40 -12.36
N PHE A 66 -4.91 12.68 -11.83
CA PHE A 66 -3.86 12.12 -12.66
C PHE A 66 -4.36 10.94 -13.50
N VAL A 67 -5.16 10.04 -12.90
CA VAL A 67 -5.57 8.82 -13.59
C VAL A 67 -6.94 8.95 -14.26
N GLY A 68 -7.63 10.08 -14.09
CA GLY A 68 -8.91 10.28 -14.74
C GLY A 68 -10.07 9.56 -14.07
N LEU A 69 -10.01 9.37 -12.78
CA LEU A 69 -11.08 8.73 -12.00
C LEU A 69 -11.63 9.72 -11.00
N SER A 70 -12.73 9.35 -10.36
CA SER A 70 -13.25 10.17 -9.26
C SER A 70 -12.42 9.89 -8.01
N GLU A 71 -12.43 10.84 -7.09
CA GLU A 71 -11.73 10.68 -5.83
C GLU A 71 -12.26 9.48 -5.06
N LYS A 72 -13.57 9.29 -5.08
CA LYS A 72 -14.19 8.15 -4.41
C LYS A 72 -13.73 6.83 -5.02
N ASN A 73 -13.62 6.77 -6.34
CA ASN A 73 -13.17 5.58 -7.03
C ASN A 73 -11.74 5.24 -6.63
N VAL A 74 -10.86 6.25 -6.57
CA VAL A 74 -9.48 6.05 -6.14
C VAL A 74 -9.46 5.51 -4.71
N SER A 75 -10.25 6.09 -3.82
CA SER A 75 -10.30 5.65 -2.44
C SER A 75 -10.74 4.20 -2.31
N VAL A 76 -11.77 3.82 -3.07
CA VAL A 76 -12.26 2.44 -3.06
C VAL A 76 -11.19 1.48 -3.58
N ARG A 77 -10.50 1.87 -4.65
CA ARG A 77 -9.45 1.04 -5.21
C ARG A 77 -8.31 0.85 -4.22
N LEU A 78 -7.92 1.91 -3.54
CA LEU A 78 -6.85 1.82 -2.54
C LEU A 78 -7.24 0.89 -1.40
N THR A 79 -8.50 0.97 -0.96
CA THR A 79 -8.97 0.07 0.09
C THR A 79 -8.85 -1.39 -0.35
N ARG A 80 -9.24 -1.68 -1.59
CA ARG A 80 -9.17 -3.03 -2.12
C ARG A 80 -7.72 -3.49 -2.30
N ILE A 81 -6.86 -2.58 -2.74
CA ILE A 81 -5.44 -2.90 -2.91
C ILE A 81 -4.81 -3.23 -1.56
N ARG A 82 -5.13 -2.44 -0.54
CA ARG A 82 -4.61 -2.70 0.81
C ARG A 82 -5.08 -4.05 1.33
N GLN A 83 -6.33 -4.39 1.08
CA GLN A 83 -6.86 -5.69 1.53
C GLN A 83 -6.12 -6.83 0.82
N LYS A 84 -5.90 -6.69 -0.47
CA LYS A 84 -5.15 -7.70 -1.22
C LYS A 84 -3.72 -7.81 -0.72
N MET A 85 -3.09 -6.68 -0.40
CA MET A 85 -1.74 -6.71 0.11
C MET A 85 -1.68 -7.41 1.46
N LYS A 86 -2.66 -7.14 2.32
CA LYS A 86 -2.72 -7.80 3.61
C LYS A 86 -2.84 -9.31 3.45
N ASP A 87 -3.71 -9.75 2.56
CA ASP A 87 -3.88 -11.18 2.29
C ASP A 87 -2.61 -11.78 1.72
N TYR A 88 -1.94 -11.05 0.84
CA TYR A 88 -0.71 -11.50 0.23
C TYR A 88 0.39 -11.71 1.29
N LEU A 89 0.50 -10.76 2.21
CA LEU A 89 1.49 -10.85 3.28
C LEU A 89 1.20 -12.00 4.24
N ILE A 90 -0.07 -12.18 4.57
CA ILE A 90 -0.49 -13.28 5.45
C ILE A 90 -0.17 -14.62 4.79
N GLU A 91 -0.45 -14.73 3.51
CA GLU A 91 -0.22 -15.96 2.76
C GLU A 91 1.25 -16.36 2.77
N ARG A 92 2.13 -15.39 2.82
CA ARG A 92 3.57 -15.64 2.84
C ARG A 92 4.12 -15.72 4.25
N GLU A 93 3.22 -15.73 5.24
CA GLU A 93 3.60 -15.85 6.65
C GLU A 93 4.59 -14.78 7.08
N VAL A 94 4.47 -13.59 6.48
CA VAL A 94 5.33 -12.48 6.85
C VAL A 94 4.87 -11.90 8.19
N PHE A 95 3.55 -11.89 8.39
CA PHE A 95 2.95 -11.38 9.62
C PHE A 95 2.04 -12.44 10.20
N VAL A 96 2.06 -12.53 11.48
CA VAL A 96 1.29 -13.56 12.19
C VAL A 96 0.14 -12.95 12.91
#